data_41c2f068e059145e8c756130f42957da
#
_entry.id   41c2f068e059145e8c756130f42957da
#
_cell.length_a   1.000
_cell.length_b   1.000
_cell.length_c   1.000
_cell.angle_alpha   90.00
_cell.angle_beta   90.00
_cell.angle_gamma   90.00
#
_symmetry.space_group_name_H-M   'P 1'
#
loop_
_entity.id
_entity.type
_entity.pdbx_description
1 polymer ?
#
loop_
_entity_poly.entity_id
_entity_poly.type
_entity_poly.pdbx_seq_one_letter_code
_entity_poly.pdbx_strand_id
1 'polypeptide(L)'
;EIFLNDQPISHLEPKDRNLAMVFQDYALYPHMDVARNISFALRLQKRPKAEIEAKVREVADVVGLTEFLHRKPGALSGGQRQRVAMARALAKDSDIFLFDEPLSNLDAKLRGQMRAELAVMRQRVKKNMIYVTHDQIEAMTLADRIVVMHGGYIQQQGTPETLFKKPNNK
;
A
#
# COMPACT_ATOMS: atom_id res chain seq x y z
N GLU A 1 -11.37 19.76 -7.01
CA GLU A 1 -11.19 18.74 -8.07
C GLU A 1 -9.91 17.95 -7.84
N ILE A 2 -9.89 16.68 -8.26
CA ILE A 2 -8.74 15.79 -8.19
C ILE A 2 -8.31 15.47 -9.61
N PHE A 3 -7.02 15.62 -9.88
CA PHE A 3 -6.40 15.33 -11.17
C PHE A 3 -5.37 14.19 -11.02
N LEU A 4 -5.32 13.33 -12.03
CA LEU A 4 -4.29 12.29 -12.17
C LEU A 4 -3.72 12.41 -13.58
N ASN A 5 -2.41 12.69 -13.72
CA ASN A 5 -1.76 12.93 -15.00
C ASN A 5 -2.52 13.96 -15.85
N ASP A 6 -2.87 15.12 -15.24
CA ASP A 6 -3.65 16.20 -15.84
C ASP A 6 -5.09 15.85 -16.28
N GLN A 7 -5.55 14.64 -15.97
CA GLN A 7 -6.93 14.23 -16.22
C GLN A 7 -7.79 14.40 -14.96
N PRO A 8 -8.95 15.07 -15.02
CA PRO A 8 -9.84 15.18 -13.87
C PRO A 8 -10.47 13.81 -13.58
N ILE A 9 -10.34 13.35 -12.33
CA ILE A 9 -10.84 12.03 -11.90
C ILE A 9 -11.92 12.12 -10.82
N SER A 10 -12.32 13.32 -10.40
CA SER A 10 -13.31 13.51 -9.34
C SER A 10 -14.66 12.89 -9.66
N HIS A 11 -15.06 12.95 -10.94
CA HIS A 11 -16.33 12.44 -11.46
C HIS A 11 -16.33 10.92 -11.71
N LEU A 12 -15.15 10.29 -11.73
CA LEU A 12 -15.02 8.86 -11.97
C LEU A 12 -15.37 8.04 -10.72
N GLU A 13 -16.00 6.89 -10.92
CA GLU A 13 -16.15 5.92 -9.83
C GLU A 13 -14.78 5.40 -9.36
N PRO A 14 -14.64 5.02 -8.07
CA PRO A 14 -13.34 4.57 -7.52
C PRO A 14 -12.66 3.45 -8.32
N LYS A 15 -13.44 2.54 -8.90
CA LYS A 15 -12.93 1.43 -9.73
C LYS A 15 -12.23 1.91 -11.02
N ASP A 16 -12.65 3.07 -11.55
CA ASP A 16 -12.22 3.60 -12.85
C ASP A 16 -11.06 4.61 -12.71
N ARG A 17 -10.67 4.96 -11.47
CA ARG A 17 -9.60 5.93 -11.19
C ARG A 17 -8.18 5.37 -11.35
N ASN A 18 -8.02 4.10 -11.71
CA ASN A 18 -6.73 3.40 -11.80
C ASN A 18 -5.85 3.52 -10.55
N LEU A 19 -6.45 3.48 -9.37
CA LEU A 19 -5.79 3.52 -8.07
C LEU A 19 -5.81 2.14 -7.42
N ALA A 20 -4.76 1.79 -6.68
CA ALA A 20 -4.77 0.65 -5.78
C ALA A 20 -4.72 1.15 -4.34
N MET A 21 -5.45 0.51 -3.43
CA MET A 21 -5.53 0.93 -2.03
C MET A 21 -5.25 -0.24 -1.08
N VAL A 22 -4.46 0.04 -0.07
CA VAL A 22 -4.23 -0.83 1.10
C VAL A 22 -4.90 -0.18 2.29
N PHE A 23 -5.91 -0.85 2.83
CA PHE A 23 -6.71 -0.37 3.96
C PHE A 23 -6.07 -0.75 5.30
N GLN A 24 -6.40 -0.02 6.34
CA GLN A 24 -5.96 -0.25 7.71
C GLN A 24 -6.29 -1.66 8.23
N ASP A 25 -7.46 -2.21 7.87
CA ASP A 25 -7.93 -3.56 8.24
C ASP A 25 -7.54 -4.64 7.21
N TYR A 26 -6.66 -4.28 6.24
CA TYR A 26 -6.21 -5.11 5.13
C TYR A 26 -7.31 -5.46 4.10
N ALA A 27 -8.59 -5.45 4.48
CA ALA A 27 -9.76 -5.78 3.65
C ALA A 27 -9.56 -7.06 2.80
N LEU A 28 -8.99 -8.12 3.40
CA LEU A 28 -8.77 -9.39 2.71
C LEU A 28 -10.08 -10.18 2.62
N TYR A 29 -10.25 -10.91 1.52
CA TYR A 29 -11.36 -11.83 1.32
C TYR A 29 -11.12 -13.12 2.12
N PRO A 30 -11.83 -13.37 3.25
CA PRO A 30 -11.48 -14.45 4.18
C PRO A 30 -11.75 -15.85 3.61
N HIS A 31 -12.65 -15.96 2.64
CA HIS A 31 -12.99 -17.21 1.96
C HIS A 31 -12.01 -17.60 0.85
N MET A 32 -11.17 -16.65 0.40
CA MET A 32 -10.15 -16.85 -0.63
C MET A 32 -8.79 -17.16 -0.01
N ASP A 33 -7.98 -17.99 -0.67
CA ASP A 33 -6.57 -18.15 -0.35
C ASP A 33 -5.76 -16.91 -0.76
N VAL A 34 -4.47 -16.88 -0.40
CA VAL A 34 -3.55 -15.78 -0.71
C VAL A 34 -3.48 -15.54 -2.23
N ALA A 35 -3.31 -16.61 -3.02
CA ALA A 35 -3.21 -16.48 -4.48
C ALA A 35 -4.46 -15.87 -5.09
N ARG A 36 -5.65 -16.24 -4.61
CA ARG A 36 -6.93 -15.68 -5.06
C ARG A 36 -7.13 -14.25 -4.61
N ASN A 37 -6.70 -13.89 -3.39
CA ASN A 37 -6.70 -12.51 -2.92
C ASN A 37 -5.84 -11.63 -3.83
N ILE A 38 -4.62 -12.04 -4.13
CA ILE A 38 -3.68 -11.30 -4.99
C ILE A 38 -4.24 -11.16 -6.41
N SER A 39 -4.77 -12.26 -6.97
CA SER A 39 -5.25 -12.29 -8.36
C SER A 39 -6.62 -11.66 -8.58
N PHE A 40 -7.31 -11.21 -7.55
CA PHE A 40 -8.72 -10.81 -7.63
C PHE A 40 -8.98 -9.76 -8.71
N ALA A 41 -8.23 -8.67 -8.74
CA ALA A 41 -8.38 -7.60 -9.72
C ALA A 41 -8.12 -8.09 -11.15
N LEU A 42 -7.09 -8.92 -11.35
CA LEU A 42 -6.74 -9.48 -12.67
C LEU A 42 -7.83 -10.42 -13.21
N ARG A 43 -8.48 -11.17 -12.31
CA ARG A 43 -9.63 -12.03 -12.65
C ARG A 43 -10.84 -11.22 -13.08
N LEU A 44 -11.13 -10.10 -12.38
CA LEU A 44 -12.21 -9.19 -12.79
C LEU A 44 -11.94 -8.56 -14.15
N GLN A 45 -10.68 -8.28 -14.48
CA GLN A 45 -10.24 -7.80 -15.79
C GLN A 45 -10.22 -8.91 -16.86
N LYS A 46 -10.59 -10.15 -16.50
CA LYS A 46 -10.60 -11.32 -17.41
C LYS A 46 -9.25 -11.57 -18.11
N ARG A 47 -8.13 -11.30 -17.42
CA ARG A 47 -6.78 -11.56 -17.95
C ARG A 47 -6.58 -13.08 -18.19
N PRO A 48 -5.72 -13.47 -19.15
CA PRO A 48 -5.37 -14.86 -19.39
C PRO A 48 -4.81 -15.54 -18.13
N LYS A 49 -5.17 -16.81 -17.91
CA LYS A 49 -4.78 -17.57 -16.71
C LYS A 49 -3.26 -17.59 -16.50
N ALA A 50 -2.50 -17.79 -17.57
CA ALA A 50 -1.03 -17.82 -17.51
C ALA A 50 -0.44 -16.48 -17.04
N GLU A 51 -1.00 -15.35 -17.50
CA GLU A 51 -0.60 -14.01 -17.06
C GLU A 51 -0.92 -13.79 -15.58
N ILE A 52 -2.10 -14.21 -15.12
CA ILE A 52 -2.48 -14.13 -13.71
C ILE A 52 -1.52 -14.94 -12.83
N GLU A 53 -1.22 -16.18 -13.21
CA GLU A 53 -0.32 -17.05 -12.45
C GLU A 53 1.11 -16.50 -12.40
N ALA A 54 1.59 -15.94 -13.50
CA ALA A 54 2.91 -15.30 -13.56
C ALA A 54 2.96 -14.07 -12.64
N LYS A 55 1.94 -13.19 -12.71
CA LYS A 55 1.87 -11.98 -11.88
C LYS A 55 1.73 -12.29 -10.40
N VAL A 56 0.93 -13.29 -10.03
CA VAL A 56 0.79 -13.73 -8.63
C VAL A 56 2.14 -14.20 -8.08
N ARG A 57 2.91 -15.00 -8.85
CA ARG A 57 4.25 -15.46 -8.42
C ARG A 57 5.22 -14.30 -8.27
N GLU A 58 5.27 -13.40 -9.26
CA GLU A 58 6.11 -12.20 -9.24
C GLU A 58 5.88 -11.37 -7.97
N VAL A 59 4.61 -10.98 -7.71
CA VAL A 59 4.32 -10.12 -6.55
C VAL A 59 4.45 -10.86 -5.22
N ALA A 60 4.16 -12.15 -5.17
CA ALA A 60 4.37 -12.97 -3.97
C ALA A 60 5.84 -13.06 -3.60
N ASP A 61 6.73 -13.16 -4.59
CA ASP A 61 8.18 -13.15 -4.38
C ASP A 61 8.67 -11.80 -3.83
N VAL A 62 8.19 -10.69 -4.42
CA VAL A 62 8.52 -9.33 -3.97
C VAL A 62 8.23 -9.10 -2.49
N VAL A 63 7.12 -9.66 -1.98
CA VAL A 63 6.68 -9.48 -0.59
C VAL A 63 6.96 -10.70 0.32
N GLY A 64 7.68 -11.72 -0.17
CA GLY A 64 8.05 -12.91 0.60
C GLY A 64 6.86 -13.79 1.01
N LEU A 65 5.89 -14.02 0.12
CA LEU A 65 4.68 -14.81 0.37
C LEU A 65 4.58 -16.09 -0.46
N THR A 66 5.59 -16.48 -1.19
CA THR A 66 5.55 -17.62 -2.14
C THR A 66 5.10 -18.92 -1.47
N GLU A 67 5.57 -19.22 -0.25
CA GLU A 67 5.21 -20.42 0.51
C GLU A 67 3.78 -20.36 1.11
N PHE A 68 3.16 -19.18 1.13
CA PHE A 68 1.86 -18.96 1.77
C PHE A 68 0.69 -18.88 0.77
N LEU A 69 0.94 -19.03 -0.54
CA LEU A 69 -0.05 -18.81 -1.60
C LEU A 69 -1.34 -19.63 -1.42
N HIS A 70 -1.26 -20.82 -0.83
CA HIS A 70 -2.40 -21.72 -0.61
C HIS A 70 -3.10 -21.51 0.74
N ARG A 71 -2.58 -20.65 1.61
CA ARG A 71 -3.17 -20.40 2.92
C ARG A 71 -4.32 -19.40 2.84
N LYS A 72 -5.29 -19.54 3.74
CA LYS A 72 -6.35 -18.53 3.93
C LYS A 72 -5.90 -17.46 4.92
N PRO A 73 -6.48 -16.24 4.86
CA PRO A 73 -6.12 -15.13 5.75
C PRO A 73 -6.14 -15.47 7.25
N GLY A 74 -7.08 -16.33 7.68
CA GLY A 74 -7.18 -16.76 9.08
C GLY A 74 -5.98 -17.60 9.58
N ALA A 75 -5.20 -18.19 8.67
CA ALA A 75 -4.00 -18.98 9.00
C ALA A 75 -2.70 -18.16 8.88
N LEU A 76 -2.80 -16.82 8.79
CA LEU A 76 -1.67 -15.91 8.62
C LEU A 76 -1.48 -15.01 9.85
N SER A 77 -0.23 -14.64 10.12
CA SER A 77 0.08 -13.59 11.09
C SER A 77 -0.38 -12.20 10.60
N GLY A 78 -0.43 -11.19 11.48
CA GLY A 78 -0.76 -9.81 11.12
C GLY A 78 0.11 -9.27 9.98
N GLY A 79 1.43 -9.41 10.10
CA GLY A 79 2.37 -8.99 9.05
C GLY A 79 2.21 -9.75 7.74
N GLN A 80 1.89 -11.05 7.79
CA GLN A 80 1.59 -11.81 6.57
C GLN A 80 0.30 -11.33 5.90
N ARG A 81 -0.76 -11.05 6.67
CA ARG A 81 -2.00 -10.47 6.11
C ARG A 81 -1.76 -9.13 5.46
N GLN A 82 -0.94 -8.28 6.08
CA GLN A 82 -0.55 -7.01 5.49
C GLN A 82 0.19 -7.19 4.17
N ARG A 83 1.19 -8.08 4.12
CA ARG A 83 1.90 -8.38 2.86
C ARG A 83 0.95 -8.89 1.77
N VAL A 84 -0.09 -9.67 2.12
CA VAL A 84 -1.12 -10.08 1.15
C VAL A 84 -1.89 -8.88 0.60
N ALA A 85 -2.28 -7.91 1.46
CA ALA A 85 -2.96 -6.69 1.03
C ALA A 85 -2.07 -5.85 0.08
N MET A 86 -0.78 -5.75 0.40
CA MET A 86 0.20 -5.08 -0.45
C MET A 86 0.37 -5.80 -1.80
N ALA A 87 0.54 -7.13 -1.80
CA ALA A 87 0.64 -7.93 -3.01
C ALA A 87 -0.60 -7.80 -3.90
N ARG A 88 -1.79 -7.75 -3.30
CA ARG A 88 -3.05 -7.51 -4.00
C ARG A 88 -3.07 -6.14 -4.69
N ALA A 89 -2.58 -5.11 -4.02
CA ALA A 89 -2.46 -3.78 -4.60
C ALA A 89 -1.45 -3.79 -5.76
N LEU A 90 -0.24 -4.35 -5.57
CA LEU A 90 0.82 -4.44 -6.57
C LEU A 90 0.39 -5.22 -7.82
N ALA A 91 -0.43 -6.26 -7.66
CA ALA A 91 -0.92 -7.06 -8.78
C ALA A 91 -1.84 -6.27 -9.71
N LYS A 92 -2.52 -5.22 -9.22
CA LYS A 92 -3.44 -4.40 -10.02
C LYS A 92 -2.73 -3.54 -11.09
N ASP A 93 -1.42 -3.33 -10.99
CA ASP A 93 -0.63 -2.46 -11.87
C ASP A 93 -1.22 -1.05 -12.02
N SER A 94 -1.48 -0.41 -10.89
CA SER A 94 -2.03 0.94 -10.83
C SER A 94 -0.94 2.00 -10.94
N ASP A 95 -1.32 3.22 -11.34
CA ASP A 95 -0.40 4.37 -11.44
C ASP A 95 -0.01 4.90 -10.06
N ILE A 96 -0.94 4.84 -9.11
CA ILE A 96 -0.77 5.32 -7.74
C ILE A 96 -1.23 4.27 -6.75
N PHE A 97 -0.46 4.12 -5.67
CA PHE A 97 -0.82 3.31 -4.51
C PHE A 97 -1.20 4.22 -3.34
N LEU A 98 -2.34 3.94 -2.73
CA LEU A 98 -2.83 4.61 -1.54
C LEU A 98 -2.66 3.66 -0.34
N PHE A 99 -2.00 4.10 0.71
CA PHE A 99 -1.85 3.38 1.97
C PHE A 99 -2.56 4.16 3.07
N ASP A 100 -3.59 3.57 3.66
CA ASP A 100 -4.36 4.18 4.74
C ASP A 100 -4.02 3.49 6.06
N GLU A 101 -3.11 4.10 6.82
CA GLU A 101 -2.58 3.61 8.10
C GLU A 101 -2.21 2.11 8.09
N PRO A 102 -1.45 1.61 7.12
CA PRO A 102 -1.30 0.18 6.89
C PRO A 102 -0.58 -0.56 8.03
N LEU A 103 0.16 0.13 8.90
CA LEU A 103 0.91 -0.47 10.00
C LEU A 103 0.26 -0.30 11.38
N SER A 104 -0.85 0.43 11.48
CA SER A 104 -1.46 0.82 12.77
C SER A 104 -1.91 -0.38 13.63
N ASN A 105 -2.34 -1.49 13.00
CA ASN A 105 -2.84 -2.70 13.67
C ASN A 105 -1.73 -3.70 14.05
N LEU A 106 -0.46 -3.32 13.95
CA LEU A 106 0.68 -4.18 14.28
C LEU A 106 1.28 -3.78 15.64
N ASP A 107 1.81 -4.77 16.36
CA ASP A 107 2.65 -4.51 17.53
C ASP A 107 3.93 -3.75 17.15
N ALA A 108 4.59 -3.12 18.14
CA ALA A 108 5.73 -2.25 17.91
C ALA A 108 6.91 -2.95 17.21
N LYS A 109 7.18 -4.23 17.56
CA LYS A 109 8.28 -5.00 16.97
C LYS A 109 8.00 -5.31 15.50
N LEU A 110 6.80 -5.82 15.22
CA LEU A 110 6.38 -6.17 13.87
C LEU A 110 6.24 -4.92 13.00
N ARG A 111 5.77 -3.80 13.55
CA ARG A 111 5.69 -2.51 12.86
C ARG A 111 7.07 -2.03 12.40
N GLY A 112 8.09 -2.13 13.27
CA GLY A 112 9.48 -1.80 12.90
C GLY A 112 10.01 -2.65 11.74
N GLN A 113 9.75 -3.95 11.76
CA GLN A 113 10.14 -4.86 10.67
C GLN A 113 9.42 -4.52 9.36
N MET A 114 8.11 -4.36 9.43
CA MET A 114 7.28 -4.05 8.26
C MET A 114 7.63 -2.69 7.63
N ARG A 115 8.00 -1.69 8.44
CA ARG A 115 8.49 -0.40 7.95
C ARG A 115 9.77 -0.56 7.12
N ALA A 116 10.73 -1.35 7.59
CA ALA A 116 11.96 -1.63 6.84
C ALA A 116 11.65 -2.35 5.51
N GLU A 117 10.74 -3.33 5.53
CA GLU A 117 10.31 -4.04 4.33
C GLU A 117 9.59 -3.12 3.33
N LEU A 118 8.73 -2.22 3.81
CA LEU A 118 8.09 -1.20 2.98
C LEU A 118 9.10 -0.28 2.29
N ALA A 119 10.14 0.15 3.01
CA ALA A 119 11.21 0.97 2.44
C ALA A 119 11.93 0.25 1.29
N VAL A 120 12.24 -1.04 1.45
CA VAL A 120 12.86 -1.87 0.40
C VAL A 120 11.90 -2.07 -0.78
N MET A 121 10.63 -2.41 -0.49
CA MET A 121 9.61 -2.60 -1.53
C MET A 121 9.42 -1.34 -2.37
N ARG A 122 9.37 -0.15 -1.76
CA ARG A 122 9.24 1.13 -2.45
C ARG A 122 10.34 1.31 -3.51
N GLN A 123 11.59 0.98 -3.16
CA GLN A 123 12.72 1.07 -4.08
C GLN A 123 12.60 0.13 -5.28
N ARG A 124 12.01 -1.06 -5.08
CA ARG A 124 11.81 -2.05 -6.15
C ARG A 124 10.65 -1.68 -7.08
N VAL A 125 9.55 -1.21 -6.51
CA VAL A 125 8.30 -0.95 -7.24
C VAL A 125 8.37 0.33 -8.08
N LYS A 126 9.08 1.37 -7.61
CA LYS A 126 9.26 2.68 -8.29
C LYS A 126 7.96 3.30 -8.80
N LYS A 127 6.87 3.17 -8.06
CA LYS A 127 5.56 3.77 -8.34
C LYS A 127 5.28 4.90 -7.34
N ASN A 128 4.41 5.83 -7.72
CA ASN A 128 3.96 6.87 -6.81
C ASN A 128 3.12 6.27 -5.69
N MET A 129 3.37 6.71 -4.46
CA MET A 129 2.70 6.23 -3.26
C MET A 129 2.24 7.40 -2.42
N ILE A 130 0.97 7.39 -2.01
CA ILE A 130 0.44 8.29 -0.99
C ILE A 130 0.23 7.46 0.27
N TYR A 131 0.87 7.86 1.36
CA TYR A 131 0.90 7.12 2.61
C TYR A 131 0.32 7.99 3.74
N VAL A 132 -0.80 7.56 4.30
CA VAL A 132 -1.43 8.20 5.46
C VAL A 132 -0.97 7.48 6.72
N THR A 133 -0.48 8.24 7.71
CA THR A 133 -0.07 7.72 9.00
C THR A 133 -0.15 8.81 10.07
N HIS A 134 -0.37 8.41 11.31
CA HIS A 134 -0.21 9.24 12.51
C HIS A 134 1.15 9.00 13.20
N ASP A 135 1.96 8.07 12.70
CA ASP A 135 3.29 7.75 13.25
C ASP A 135 4.37 8.60 12.56
N GLN A 136 5.00 9.49 13.36
CA GLN A 136 6.05 10.38 12.85
C GLN A 136 7.26 9.61 12.32
N ILE A 137 7.60 8.46 12.92
CA ILE A 137 8.76 7.67 12.49
C ILE A 137 8.49 7.04 11.12
N GLU A 138 7.26 6.59 10.86
CA GLU A 138 6.86 6.10 9.54
C GLU A 138 7.00 7.21 8.48
N ALA A 139 6.40 8.38 8.74
CA ALA A 139 6.46 9.51 7.84
C ALA A 139 7.91 9.91 7.53
N MET A 140 8.74 10.09 8.56
CA MET A 140 10.13 10.51 8.41
C MET A 140 11.03 9.48 7.72
N THR A 141 10.68 8.19 7.80
CA THR A 141 11.49 7.10 7.24
C THR A 141 11.09 6.74 5.81
N LEU A 142 9.78 6.81 5.51
CA LEU A 142 9.24 6.29 4.25
C LEU A 142 9.01 7.38 3.19
N ALA A 143 8.82 8.64 3.58
CA ALA A 143 8.41 9.67 2.64
C ALA A 143 9.60 10.39 1.97
N ASP A 144 9.43 10.77 0.71
CA ASP A 144 10.25 11.78 0.05
C ASP A 144 9.72 13.19 0.36
N ARG A 145 8.40 13.32 0.54
CA ARG A 145 7.70 14.55 0.90
C ARG A 145 6.63 14.24 1.92
N ILE A 146 6.55 15.08 2.96
CA ILE A 146 5.54 14.98 4.01
C ILE A 146 4.62 16.19 3.93
N VAL A 147 3.32 15.95 4.14
CA VAL A 147 2.30 16.97 4.34
C VAL A 147 1.74 16.79 5.75
N VAL A 148 1.98 17.76 6.63
CA VAL A 148 1.44 17.77 7.99
C VAL A 148 0.08 18.44 7.97
N MET A 149 -0.93 17.76 8.52
CA MET A 149 -2.31 18.24 8.57
C MET A 149 -2.82 18.32 10.00
N HIS A 150 -3.57 19.35 10.30
CA HIS A 150 -4.29 19.52 11.57
C HIS A 150 -5.61 20.24 11.36
N GLY A 151 -6.70 19.71 11.91
CA GLY A 151 -8.03 20.31 11.78
C GLY A 151 -8.52 20.49 10.33
N GLY A 152 -8.09 19.63 9.40
CA GLY A 152 -8.44 19.73 7.98
C GLY A 152 -7.57 20.71 7.17
N TYR A 153 -6.59 21.37 7.79
CA TYR A 153 -5.71 22.34 7.12
C TYR A 153 -4.27 21.82 7.04
N ILE A 154 -3.60 22.14 5.92
CA ILE A 154 -2.18 21.89 5.75
C ILE A 154 -1.41 22.87 6.62
N GLN A 155 -0.64 22.37 7.57
CA GLN A 155 0.20 23.17 8.48
C GLN A 155 1.58 23.44 7.89
N GLN A 156 2.17 22.40 7.30
CA GLN A 156 3.47 22.45 6.67
C GLN A 156 3.64 21.32 5.67
N GLN A 157 4.47 21.54 4.65
CA GLN A 157 4.86 20.50 3.71
C GLN A 157 6.34 20.65 3.35
N GLY A 158 7.02 19.54 3.10
CA GLY A 158 8.43 19.54 2.74
C GLY A 158 9.07 18.16 2.82
N THR A 159 10.39 18.10 2.67
CA THR A 159 11.15 16.89 2.92
C THR A 159 11.18 16.57 4.41
N PRO A 160 11.40 15.32 4.84
CA PRO A 160 11.60 14.96 6.24
C PRO A 160 12.64 15.86 6.93
N GLU A 161 13.76 16.13 6.29
CA GLU A 161 14.82 16.99 6.82
C GLU A 161 14.34 18.43 7.07
N THR A 162 13.56 18.99 6.12
CA THR A 162 13.01 20.34 6.24
C THR A 162 12.06 20.45 7.42
N LEU A 163 11.16 19.48 7.58
CA LEU A 163 10.20 19.48 8.67
C LEU A 163 10.88 19.32 10.04
N PHE A 164 11.91 18.48 10.10
CA PHE A 164 12.67 18.27 11.34
C PHE A 164 13.48 19.51 11.75
N LYS A 165 14.19 20.14 10.81
CA LYS A 165 15.10 21.26 11.11
C LYS A 165 14.40 22.62 11.24
N LYS A 166 13.27 22.79 10.54
CA LYS A 166 12.55 24.09 10.46
C LYS A 166 11.03 23.87 10.60
N PRO A 167 10.54 23.41 11.76
CA PRO A 167 9.11 23.31 11.99
C PRO A 167 8.46 24.69 12.05
N ASN A 168 7.28 24.84 11.41
CA ASN A 168 6.53 26.10 11.42
C ASN A 168 5.82 26.35 12.75
N ASN A 169 5.50 25.28 13.48
CA ASN A 169 4.83 25.32 14.78
C ASN A 169 5.35 24.19 15.68
N LYS A 170 5.04 24.25 16.98
CA LYS A 170 5.43 23.22 17.96
C LYS A 170 4.47 22.05 17.97
#